data_bed33941c26fb655c4be7061a82dac93
#
_entry.id   bed33941c26fb655c4be7061a82dac93
#
_cell.length_a   1.000
_cell.length_b   1.000
_cell.length_c   1.000
_cell.angle_alpha   90.00
_cell.angle_beta   90.00
_cell.angle_gamma   90.00
#
_symmetry.space_group_name_H-M   'P 1'
#
loop_
_entity.id
_entity.type
_entity.pdbx_description
1 polymer ?
#
loop_
_entity_poly.entity_id
_entity_poly.type
_entity_poly.pdbx_seq_one_letter_code
_entity_poly.pdbx_strand_id
1 'polypeptide(L)'
;MTSTWRYLVAACAAACLLFGGGCEYLRQDMANQPKNRPLSPSPFFEDGRSERPLVENTVARGSLAEDALFVPKDSNNFPLPVNLELLERGEERYKIFCSPCHGLQGDGNGMVAMRGMKQPPTYHQDRLRQAPNGYFYDNITNGFGQMLGYSAQIPPRDRWAIIAYIRALQLSRNAKAADLPAELREKLNQSVPSDEKPGGTKDSTGGGF
;
A
#
# COMPACT_ATOMS: atom_id res chain seq x y z
N MET A 1 -9.66 57.64 25.90
CA MET A 1 -8.65 56.57 26.02
C MET A 1 -7.29 57.20 25.80
N THR A 2 -6.51 57.33 26.86
CA THR A 2 -5.26 58.07 26.89
C THR A 2 -4.18 57.38 26.05
N SER A 3 -3.33 58.18 25.41
CA SER A 3 -2.20 57.75 24.56
C SER A 3 -1.34 56.65 25.23
N THR A 4 -1.16 56.72 26.53
CA THR A 4 -0.41 55.80 27.36
C THR A 4 -0.95 54.36 27.33
N TRP A 5 -2.29 54.18 27.29
CA TRP A 5 -2.92 52.86 27.17
C TRP A 5 -2.58 52.15 25.85
N ARG A 6 -2.55 52.90 24.77
CA ARG A 6 -2.20 52.35 23.43
C ARG A 6 -0.73 51.82 23.38
N TYR A 7 0.17 52.56 24.03
CA TYR A 7 1.59 52.11 24.10
C TYR A 7 1.76 50.89 25.01
N LEU A 8 1.00 50.80 26.11
CA LEU A 8 1.01 49.62 26.98
C LEU A 8 0.48 48.37 26.28
N VAL A 9 -0.62 48.48 25.54
CA VAL A 9 -1.17 47.36 24.75
C VAL A 9 -0.22 46.94 23.63
N ALA A 10 0.39 47.90 22.93
CA ALA A 10 1.36 47.62 21.90
C ALA A 10 2.64 46.93 22.47
N ALA A 11 3.12 47.37 23.61
CA ALA A 11 4.27 46.78 24.31
C ALA A 11 3.98 45.36 24.80
N CYS A 12 2.78 45.12 25.37
CA CYS A 12 2.35 43.77 25.75
C CYS A 12 2.20 42.86 24.55
N ALA A 13 1.63 43.31 23.41
CA ALA A 13 1.50 42.53 22.19
C ALA A 13 2.87 42.20 21.61
N ALA A 14 3.80 43.16 21.59
CA ALA A 14 5.18 42.92 21.13
C ALA A 14 5.91 41.92 22.06
N ALA A 15 5.74 42.03 23.37
CA ALA A 15 6.30 41.06 24.31
C ALA A 15 5.72 39.65 24.11
N CYS A 16 4.39 39.52 23.91
CA CYS A 16 3.77 38.21 23.60
C CYS A 16 4.25 37.63 22.32
N LEU A 17 4.52 38.44 21.26
CA LEU A 17 5.08 37.96 20.00
C LEU A 17 6.57 37.54 20.15
N LEU A 18 7.33 38.19 20.99
CA LEU A 18 8.72 37.85 21.26
C LEU A 18 8.90 36.62 22.15
N PHE A 19 7.97 36.41 23.11
CA PHE A 19 8.06 35.31 24.07
C PHE A 19 7.16 34.13 23.73
N GLY A 20 6.08 34.31 22.93
CA GLY A 20 5.12 33.27 22.58
C GLY A 20 5.61 32.24 21.55
N GLY A 21 6.64 32.58 20.77
CA GLY A 21 7.21 31.67 19.76
C GLY A 21 8.48 30.92 20.21
N GLY A 22 8.92 31.12 21.44
CA GLY A 22 10.30 30.83 21.80
C GLY A 22 10.58 29.56 22.60
N CYS A 23 9.59 28.94 23.24
CA CYS A 23 9.91 27.83 24.16
C CYS A 23 10.38 26.57 23.45
N GLU A 24 9.85 26.27 22.28
CA GLU A 24 10.24 25.07 21.53
C GLU A 24 11.51 25.27 20.71
N TYR A 25 11.77 26.49 20.24
CA TYR A 25 12.95 26.82 19.45
C TYR A 25 14.20 27.10 20.32
N LEU A 26 14.03 27.62 21.52
CA LEU A 26 15.11 27.97 22.44
C LEU A 26 15.61 26.83 23.32
N ARG A 27 14.81 25.77 23.49
CA ARG A 27 15.14 24.64 24.35
C ARG A 27 15.00 23.32 23.62
N GLN A 28 15.96 23.07 22.76
CA GLN A 28 16.06 21.81 22.00
C GLN A 28 16.97 20.78 22.70
N ASP A 29 16.92 20.78 24.03
CA ASP A 29 17.63 19.79 24.83
C ASP A 29 17.22 18.38 24.34
N MET A 30 18.20 17.58 23.98
CA MET A 30 17.99 16.20 23.48
C MET A 30 17.35 16.06 22.09
N ALA A 31 16.91 17.10 21.42
CA ALA A 31 16.37 17.01 20.06
C ALA A 31 17.42 16.58 19.03
N ASN A 32 18.59 17.17 19.11
CA ASN A 32 19.73 16.86 18.27
C ASN A 32 20.86 16.25 19.10
N GLN A 33 20.86 14.93 19.18
CA GLN A 33 21.91 14.18 19.88
C GLN A 33 23.05 13.84 18.91
N PRO A 34 24.31 13.65 19.40
CA PRO A 34 25.43 13.22 18.58
C PRO A 34 25.32 11.73 18.23
N LYS A 35 24.30 11.40 17.45
CA LYS A 35 24.05 10.04 16.94
C LYS A 35 23.69 10.10 15.47
N ASN A 36 24.12 9.11 14.70
CA ASN A 36 23.65 8.96 13.33
C ASN A 36 22.19 8.48 13.33
N ARG A 37 21.35 9.16 12.57
CA ARG A 37 19.98 8.73 12.29
C ARG A 37 19.95 8.15 10.88
N PRO A 38 19.03 7.20 10.58
CA PRO A 38 18.78 6.79 9.20
C PRO A 38 18.56 8.04 8.34
N LEU A 39 19.14 8.06 7.17
CA LEU A 39 19.06 9.19 6.20
C LEU A 39 19.75 10.49 6.65
N SER A 40 20.43 10.53 7.80
CA SER A 40 21.22 11.71 8.17
C SER A 40 22.51 11.79 7.34
N PRO A 41 23.01 13.01 7.03
CA PRO A 41 24.30 13.15 6.41
C PRO A 41 25.42 12.71 7.37
N SER A 42 26.47 12.11 6.82
CA SER A 42 27.67 11.74 7.58
C SER A 42 28.93 12.14 6.80
N PRO A 43 29.75 13.05 7.32
CA PRO A 43 31.00 13.41 6.67
C PRO A 43 32.09 12.33 6.78
N PHE A 44 31.81 11.27 7.55
CA PHE A 44 32.78 10.18 7.75
C PHE A 44 32.86 9.25 6.53
N PHE A 45 31.75 9.12 5.78
CA PHE A 45 31.67 8.24 4.60
C PHE A 45 31.76 9.06 3.31
N GLU A 46 32.44 8.52 2.30
CA GLU A 46 32.62 9.18 1.00
C GLU A 46 31.31 9.50 0.28
N ASP A 47 30.28 8.65 0.46
CA ASP A 47 28.95 8.84 -0.11
C ASP A 47 28.09 9.83 0.69
N GLY A 48 28.61 10.40 1.77
CA GLY A 48 27.94 11.37 2.62
C GLY A 48 26.74 10.82 3.40
N ARG A 49 26.51 9.52 3.42
CA ARG A 49 25.34 8.89 4.06
C ARG A 49 25.73 8.17 5.35
N SER A 50 24.92 8.30 6.39
CA SER A 50 25.09 7.51 7.62
C SER A 50 24.57 6.08 7.47
N GLU A 51 23.58 5.86 6.60
CA GLU A 51 23.07 4.52 6.31
C GLU A 51 24.03 3.77 5.38
N ARG A 52 24.40 2.57 5.78
CA ARG A 52 25.32 1.72 5.00
C ARG A 52 24.54 0.66 4.22
N PRO A 53 24.96 0.36 2.97
CA PRO A 53 24.43 -0.78 2.25
C PRO A 53 24.67 -2.07 3.05
N LEU A 54 23.79 -3.04 2.88
CA LEU A 54 24.00 -4.37 3.46
C LEU A 54 25.30 -4.96 2.92
N VAL A 55 26.05 -5.61 3.80
CA VAL A 55 27.27 -6.32 3.40
C VAL A 55 26.86 -7.50 2.54
N GLU A 56 27.46 -7.64 1.36
CA GLU A 56 27.15 -8.74 0.44
C GLU A 56 27.35 -10.11 1.13
N ASN A 57 26.49 -11.05 0.80
CA ASN A 57 26.49 -12.43 1.34
C ASN A 57 26.31 -12.50 2.87
N THR A 58 25.69 -11.48 3.47
CA THR A 58 25.31 -11.51 4.89
C THR A 58 23.81 -11.36 5.06
N VAL A 59 23.28 -12.06 6.09
CA VAL A 59 21.89 -11.93 6.53
C VAL A 59 21.90 -11.31 7.92
N ALA A 60 21.10 -10.27 8.12
CA ALA A 60 21.00 -9.61 9.40
C ALA A 60 20.46 -10.58 10.47
N ARG A 61 20.94 -10.43 11.70
CA ARG A 61 20.45 -11.25 12.83
C ARG A 61 18.95 -11.01 13.00
N GLY A 62 18.16 -12.06 12.98
CA GLY A 62 16.69 -12.03 13.03
C GLY A 62 16.01 -12.18 11.67
N SER A 63 16.72 -11.98 10.57
CA SER A 63 16.17 -12.10 9.20
C SER A 63 16.41 -13.46 8.54
N LEU A 64 17.05 -14.40 9.25
CA LEU A 64 17.36 -15.75 8.72
C LEU A 64 16.11 -16.54 8.27
N ALA A 65 14.96 -16.29 8.91
CA ALA A 65 13.71 -16.94 8.53
C ALA A 65 13.01 -16.27 7.32
N GLU A 66 13.48 -15.11 6.89
CA GLU A 66 12.86 -14.36 5.79
C GLU A 66 13.25 -14.94 4.42
N ASP A 67 14.35 -15.68 4.30
CA ASP A 67 14.77 -16.32 3.06
C ASP A 67 13.69 -17.25 2.48
N ALA A 68 12.95 -17.95 3.34
CA ALA A 68 11.83 -18.80 2.93
C ALA A 68 10.67 -18.01 2.28
N LEU A 69 10.60 -16.70 2.53
CA LEU A 69 9.60 -15.81 1.96
C LEU A 69 10.04 -15.19 0.62
N PHE A 70 11.29 -15.36 0.23
CA PHE A 70 11.79 -14.94 -1.09
C PHE A 70 11.43 -15.99 -2.13
N VAL A 71 10.66 -15.57 -3.11
CA VAL A 71 10.19 -16.42 -4.20
C VAL A 71 10.61 -15.78 -5.52
N PRO A 72 11.11 -16.54 -6.52
CA PRO A 72 11.43 -16.02 -7.84
C PRO A 72 10.25 -15.26 -8.46
N LYS A 73 10.53 -14.24 -9.25
CA LYS A 73 9.53 -13.34 -9.84
C LYS A 73 8.50 -14.06 -10.72
N ASP A 74 8.90 -15.12 -11.37
CA ASP A 74 8.06 -15.95 -12.25
C ASP A 74 7.32 -17.08 -11.51
N SER A 75 7.52 -17.19 -10.20
CA SER A 75 6.91 -18.24 -9.39
C SER A 75 5.48 -17.91 -8.99
N ASN A 76 4.59 -18.90 -9.11
CA ASN A 76 3.24 -18.88 -8.53
C ASN A 76 3.19 -19.41 -7.10
N ASN A 77 4.33 -19.86 -6.57
CA ASN A 77 4.37 -20.37 -5.21
C ASN A 77 3.95 -19.30 -4.20
N PHE A 78 3.19 -19.75 -3.19
CA PHE A 78 2.78 -18.89 -2.06
C PHE A 78 3.42 -19.46 -0.79
N PRO A 79 4.42 -18.78 -0.20
CA PRO A 79 5.23 -19.38 0.86
C PRO A 79 4.53 -19.45 2.21
N LEU A 80 3.32 -18.87 2.32
CA LEU A 80 2.53 -18.84 3.55
C LEU A 80 1.19 -19.54 3.34
N PRO A 81 0.61 -20.19 4.36
CA PRO A 81 -0.75 -20.70 4.29
C PRO A 81 -1.74 -19.52 4.16
N VAL A 82 -2.57 -19.57 3.11
CA VAL A 82 -3.60 -18.56 2.89
C VAL A 82 -4.81 -18.93 3.75
N ASN A 83 -5.00 -18.20 4.83
CA ASN A 83 -6.12 -18.32 5.76
C ASN A 83 -6.79 -16.95 5.96
N LEU A 84 -7.89 -16.91 6.71
CA LEU A 84 -8.63 -15.68 6.97
C LEU A 84 -7.78 -14.61 7.67
N GLU A 85 -6.99 -15.00 8.67
CA GLU A 85 -6.09 -14.09 9.39
C GLU A 85 -5.08 -13.40 8.45
N LEU A 86 -4.49 -14.15 7.51
CA LEU A 86 -3.58 -13.59 6.51
C LEU A 86 -4.31 -12.62 5.56
N LEU A 87 -5.54 -12.93 5.18
CA LEU A 87 -6.35 -12.07 4.31
C LEU A 87 -6.74 -10.77 5.01
N GLU A 88 -7.20 -10.84 6.27
CA GLU A 88 -7.51 -9.65 7.09
C GLU A 88 -6.28 -8.77 7.31
N ARG A 89 -5.13 -9.39 7.60
CA ARG A 89 -3.87 -8.67 7.67
C ARG A 89 -3.50 -8.03 6.34
N GLY A 90 -3.69 -8.73 5.24
CA GLY A 90 -3.47 -8.23 3.89
C GLY A 90 -4.37 -7.05 3.54
N GLU A 91 -5.65 -7.12 3.92
CA GLU A 91 -6.60 -6.03 3.76
C GLU A 91 -6.17 -4.78 4.51
N GLU A 92 -5.82 -4.93 5.79
CA GLU A 92 -5.35 -3.82 6.62
C GLU A 92 -4.14 -3.13 5.98
N ARG A 93 -3.12 -3.89 5.61
CA ARG A 93 -1.89 -3.36 5.02
C ARG A 93 -2.12 -2.77 3.62
N TYR A 94 -2.97 -3.40 2.83
CA TYR A 94 -3.37 -2.87 1.53
C TYR A 94 -4.06 -1.51 1.65
N LYS A 95 -4.98 -1.36 2.59
CA LYS A 95 -5.66 -0.08 2.84
C LYS A 95 -4.70 1.04 3.21
N ILE A 96 -3.64 0.74 3.95
CA ILE A 96 -2.66 1.73 4.39
C ILE A 96 -1.69 2.11 3.25
N PHE A 97 -1.08 1.13 2.59
CA PHE A 97 0.05 1.37 1.70
C PHE A 97 -0.33 1.41 0.21
N CYS A 98 -1.35 0.68 -0.20
CA CYS A 98 -1.67 0.47 -1.62
C CYS A 98 -2.88 1.27 -2.09
N SER A 99 -3.95 1.33 -1.27
CA SER A 99 -5.21 1.94 -1.67
C SER A 99 -5.11 3.43 -2.03
N PRO A 100 -4.20 4.24 -1.45
CA PRO A 100 -4.07 5.64 -1.85
C PRO A 100 -3.81 5.84 -3.35
N CYS A 101 -3.09 4.92 -3.98
CA CYS A 101 -2.82 4.94 -5.41
C CYS A 101 -3.72 3.96 -6.19
N HIS A 102 -3.90 2.73 -5.69
CA HIS A 102 -4.57 1.64 -6.41
C HIS A 102 -6.09 1.57 -6.19
N GLY A 103 -6.65 2.37 -5.28
CA GLY A 103 -8.06 2.32 -4.92
C GLY A 103 -8.37 1.16 -3.97
N LEU A 104 -9.50 1.24 -3.25
CA LEU A 104 -9.90 0.20 -2.29
C LEU A 104 -10.23 -1.13 -2.98
N GLN A 105 -10.69 -1.06 -4.22
CA GLN A 105 -11.06 -2.24 -5.02
C GLN A 105 -9.98 -2.68 -6.01
N GLY A 106 -8.82 -2.02 -6.01
CA GLY A 106 -7.73 -2.34 -6.92
C GLY A 106 -7.97 -1.96 -8.38
N ASP A 107 -8.82 -0.97 -8.61
CA ASP A 107 -9.20 -0.45 -9.92
C ASP A 107 -8.28 0.66 -10.44
N GLY A 108 -7.32 1.11 -9.62
CA GLY A 108 -6.39 2.18 -9.96
C GLY A 108 -6.91 3.59 -9.68
N ASN A 109 -8.11 3.73 -9.11
CA ASN A 109 -8.76 5.01 -8.84
C ASN A 109 -8.49 5.50 -7.40
N GLY A 110 -7.26 5.37 -6.94
CA GLY A 110 -6.86 5.89 -5.62
C GLY A 110 -6.82 7.42 -5.58
N MET A 111 -6.93 7.97 -4.39
CA MET A 111 -6.97 9.42 -4.16
C MET A 111 -5.77 10.16 -4.78
N VAL A 112 -4.59 9.56 -4.72
CA VAL A 112 -3.36 10.15 -5.25
C VAL A 112 -3.38 10.15 -6.79
N ALA A 113 -3.88 9.08 -7.40
CA ALA A 113 -4.06 9.00 -8.85
C ALA A 113 -5.07 10.05 -9.35
N MET A 114 -6.20 10.22 -8.65
CA MET A 114 -7.19 11.24 -9.00
C MET A 114 -6.69 12.67 -8.84
N ARG A 115 -5.61 12.90 -8.09
CA ARG A 115 -5.00 14.22 -7.88
C ARG A 115 -3.79 14.51 -8.77
N GLY A 116 -3.63 13.77 -9.86
CA GLY A 116 -2.66 14.08 -10.91
C GLY A 116 -1.45 13.16 -10.97
N MET A 117 -1.34 12.15 -10.11
CA MET A 117 -0.36 11.09 -10.31
C MET A 117 -0.83 10.17 -11.44
N LYS A 118 0.11 9.59 -12.20
CA LYS A 118 -0.22 8.61 -13.23
C LYS A 118 -1.01 7.46 -12.63
N GLN A 119 -2.19 7.21 -13.17
CA GLN A 119 -3.06 6.13 -12.73
C GLN A 119 -2.39 4.76 -12.87
N PRO A 120 -2.28 3.98 -11.80
CA PRO A 120 -1.79 2.62 -11.90
C PRO A 120 -2.80 1.73 -12.64
N PRO A 121 -2.32 0.66 -13.30
CA PRO A 121 -3.22 -0.27 -13.96
C PRO A 121 -4.11 -0.99 -12.95
N THR A 122 -5.36 -1.25 -13.33
CA THR A 122 -6.27 -2.05 -12.51
C THR A 122 -5.76 -3.48 -12.34
N TYR A 123 -5.86 -4.04 -11.13
CA TYR A 123 -5.50 -5.43 -10.88
C TYR A 123 -6.41 -6.43 -11.59
N HIS A 124 -7.58 -6.01 -12.06
CA HIS A 124 -8.58 -6.87 -12.69
C HIS A 124 -8.33 -7.17 -14.18
N GLN A 125 -7.35 -6.51 -14.81
CA GLN A 125 -6.99 -6.81 -16.20
C GLN A 125 -6.33 -8.19 -16.33
N ASP A 126 -6.54 -8.86 -17.45
CA ASP A 126 -6.10 -10.25 -17.70
C ASP A 126 -4.60 -10.44 -17.46
N ARG A 127 -3.78 -9.50 -17.94
CA ARG A 127 -2.33 -9.55 -17.77
C ARG A 127 -1.93 -9.65 -16.29
N LEU A 128 -2.59 -8.91 -15.39
CA LEU A 128 -2.28 -8.93 -13.95
C LEU A 128 -2.96 -10.10 -13.23
N ARG A 129 -4.11 -10.55 -13.68
CA ARG A 129 -4.74 -11.77 -13.13
C ARG A 129 -3.90 -13.01 -13.40
N GLN A 130 -3.27 -13.08 -14.57
CA GLN A 130 -2.40 -14.19 -14.99
C GLN A 130 -0.95 -14.06 -14.50
N ALA A 131 -0.56 -12.87 -14.03
CA ALA A 131 0.80 -12.66 -13.54
C ALA A 131 1.08 -13.54 -12.31
N PRO A 132 2.28 -14.12 -12.18
CA PRO A 132 2.65 -14.95 -11.04
C PRO A 132 2.70 -14.15 -9.73
N ASN A 133 2.59 -14.83 -8.59
CA ASN A 133 2.63 -14.19 -7.27
C ASN A 133 3.97 -13.49 -7.00
N GLY A 134 5.07 -14.10 -7.44
CA GLY A 134 6.40 -13.52 -7.34
C GLY A 134 6.54 -12.18 -8.07
N TYR A 135 5.81 -11.99 -9.18
CA TYR A 135 5.77 -10.70 -9.88
C TYR A 135 5.25 -9.57 -9.00
N PHE A 136 4.18 -9.80 -8.24
CA PHE A 136 3.66 -8.81 -7.29
C PHE A 136 4.63 -8.58 -6.14
N TYR A 137 5.23 -9.65 -5.63
CA TYR A 137 6.21 -9.56 -4.55
C TYR A 137 7.42 -8.71 -4.96
N ASP A 138 7.96 -8.97 -6.15
CA ASP A 138 9.09 -8.21 -6.69
C ASP A 138 8.75 -6.73 -6.87
N ASN A 139 7.59 -6.42 -7.46
CA ASN A 139 7.16 -5.04 -7.67
C ASN A 139 6.89 -4.29 -6.36
N ILE A 140 6.32 -4.95 -5.35
CA ILE A 140 6.16 -4.36 -4.01
C ILE A 140 7.52 -4.13 -3.36
N THR A 141 8.45 -5.05 -3.53
CA THR A 141 9.78 -4.98 -2.90
C THR A 141 10.66 -3.91 -3.55
N ASN A 142 10.81 -3.97 -4.86
CA ASN A 142 11.80 -3.20 -5.62
C ASN A 142 11.20 -1.99 -6.33
N GLY A 143 9.85 -1.93 -6.43
CA GLY A 143 9.15 -0.93 -7.22
C GLY A 143 9.02 -1.33 -8.69
N PHE A 144 8.22 -0.54 -9.42
CA PHE A 144 8.03 -0.71 -10.86
C PHE A 144 7.65 0.62 -11.53
N GLY A 145 8.48 1.11 -12.41
CA GLY A 145 8.25 2.40 -13.10
C GLY A 145 8.18 3.57 -12.11
N GLN A 146 7.03 4.19 -11.94
CA GLN A 146 6.84 5.28 -10.99
C GLN A 146 6.49 4.81 -9.56
N MET A 147 6.15 3.54 -9.40
CA MET A 147 5.92 2.94 -8.09
C MET A 147 7.25 2.69 -7.40
N LEU A 148 7.48 3.33 -6.27
CA LEU A 148 8.67 3.10 -5.44
C LEU A 148 8.57 1.74 -4.74
N GLY A 149 9.73 1.16 -4.40
CA GLY A 149 9.79 -0.05 -3.58
C GLY A 149 9.40 0.21 -2.13
N TYR A 150 8.75 -0.77 -1.53
CA TYR A 150 8.26 -0.73 -0.16
C TYR A 150 9.03 -1.65 0.79
N SER A 151 10.21 -2.10 0.39
CA SER A 151 11.02 -3.03 1.21
C SER A 151 11.35 -2.49 2.60
N ALA A 152 11.54 -1.18 2.73
CA ALA A 152 11.85 -0.54 4.00
C ALA A 152 10.62 -0.37 4.92
N GLN A 153 9.40 -0.26 4.35
CA GLN A 153 8.18 0.02 5.11
C GLN A 153 7.33 -1.21 5.39
N ILE A 154 7.37 -2.21 4.51
CA ILE A 154 6.51 -3.40 4.57
C ILE A 154 7.38 -4.65 4.76
N PRO A 155 7.28 -5.33 5.91
CA PRO A 155 7.99 -6.60 6.12
C PRO A 155 7.62 -7.67 5.08
N PRO A 156 8.48 -8.64 4.78
CA PRO A 156 8.24 -9.70 3.79
C PRO A 156 6.91 -10.45 3.99
N ARG A 157 6.56 -10.79 5.22
CA ARG A 157 5.30 -11.45 5.55
C ARG A 157 4.07 -10.61 5.17
N ASP A 158 4.11 -9.31 5.46
CA ASP A 158 3.01 -8.39 5.15
C ASP A 158 2.87 -8.16 3.63
N ARG A 159 3.98 -8.21 2.87
CA ARG A 159 3.92 -8.17 1.39
C ARG A 159 3.14 -9.37 0.85
N TRP A 160 3.39 -10.57 1.39
CA TRP A 160 2.64 -11.77 1.02
C TRP A 160 1.16 -11.69 1.44
N ALA A 161 0.88 -11.12 2.61
CA ALA A 161 -0.50 -10.87 3.03
C ALA A 161 -1.23 -9.92 2.06
N ILE A 162 -0.58 -8.83 1.63
CA ILE A 162 -1.11 -7.92 0.62
C ILE A 162 -1.38 -8.64 -0.71
N ILE A 163 -0.47 -9.52 -1.15
CA ILE A 163 -0.67 -10.30 -2.39
C ILE A 163 -1.87 -11.23 -2.27
N ALA A 164 -2.04 -11.90 -1.13
CA ALA A 164 -3.21 -12.73 -0.87
C ALA A 164 -4.51 -11.91 -0.98
N TYR A 165 -4.53 -10.71 -0.41
CA TYR A 165 -5.67 -9.81 -0.51
C TYR A 165 -5.92 -9.31 -1.95
N ILE A 166 -4.86 -8.97 -2.71
CA ILE A 166 -4.99 -8.63 -4.14
C ILE A 166 -5.63 -9.79 -4.92
N ARG A 167 -5.24 -11.03 -4.64
CA ARG A 167 -5.87 -12.21 -5.27
C ARG A 167 -7.34 -12.35 -4.89
N ALA A 168 -7.70 -12.07 -3.65
CA ALA A 168 -9.10 -12.03 -3.22
C ALA A 168 -9.89 -10.94 -3.95
N LEU A 169 -9.33 -9.74 -4.12
CA LEU A 169 -9.93 -8.68 -4.93
C LEU A 169 -10.12 -9.09 -6.39
N GLN A 170 -9.14 -9.75 -6.99
CA GLN A 170 -9.25 -10.27 -8.35
C GLN A 170 -10.36 -11.34 -8.47
N LEU A 171 -10.45 -12.23 -7.48
CA LEU A 171 -11.48 -13.27 -7.43
C LEU A 171 -12.87 -12.67 -7.26
N SER A 172 -13.04 -11.68 -6.40
CA SER A 172 -14.33 -11.05 -6.13
C SER A 172 -15.06 -10.52 -7.37
N ARG A 173 -14.29 -10.08 -8.39
CA ARG A 173 -14.84 -9.59 -9.66
C ARG A 173 -14.91 -10.62 -10.77
N ASN A 174 -14.20 -11.75 -10.63
CA ASN A 174 -14.04 -12.71 -11.72
C ASN A 174 -14.43 -14.14 -11.30
N ALA A 175 -15.01 -14.31 -10.11
CA ALA A 175 -15.52 -15.60 -9.66
C ALA A 175 -16.70 -16.04 -10.55
N LYS A 176 -16.68 -17.30 -10.96
CA LYS A 176 -17.81 -17.91 -11.65
C LYS A 176 -18.67 -18.66 -10.64
N ALA A 177 -19.97 -18.53 -10.74
CA ALA A 177 -20.89 -19.25 -9.85
C ALA A 177 -20.67 -20.78 -9.92
N ALA A 178 -20.16 -21.28 -11.06
CA ALA A 178 -19.83 -22.69 -11.23
C ALA A 178 -18.66 -23.15 -10.32
N ASP A 179 -17.77 -22.25 -9.93
CA ASP A 179 -16.59 -22.57 -9.11
C ASP A 179 -16.91 -22.61 -7.61
N LEU A 180 -18.13 -22.23 -7.23
CA LEU A 180 -18.60 -22.27 -5.84
C LEU A 180 -18.96 -23.70 -5.41
N PRO A 181 -18.73 -24.08 -4.14
CA PRO A 181 -19.29 -25.28 -3.56
C PRO A 181 -20.82 -25.36 -3.76
N ALA A 182 -21.35 -26.57 -3.93
CA ALA A 182 -22.76 -26.76 -4.24
C ALA A 182 -23.71 -26.05 -3.27
N GLU A 183 -23.41 -26.10 -1.97
CA GLU A 183 -24.17 -25.44 -0.90
C GLU A 183 -24.26 -23.92 -1.05
N LEU A 184 -23.11 -23.30 -1.40
CA LEU A 184 -23.05 -21.83 -1.60
C LEU A 184 -23.72 -21.41 -2.90
N ARG A 185 -23.65 -22.26 -3.94
CA ARG A 185 -24.33 -22.05 -5.21
C ARG A 185 -25.85 -22.08 -5.05
N GLU A 186 -26.36 -23.00 -4.24
CA GLU A 186 -27.79 -23.10 -3.95
C GLU A 186 -28.28 -21.87 -3.15
N LYS A 187 -27.51 -21.43 -2.14
CA LYS A 187 -27.84 -20.21 -1.40
C LYS A 187 -27.81 -18.97 -2.31
N LEU A 188 -26.86 -18.89 -3.23
CA LEU A 188 -26.80 -17.80 -4.21
C LEU A 188 -28.08 -17.80 -5.10
N ASN A 189 -28.49 -18.96 -5.61
CA ASN A 189 -29.67 -19.08 -6.44
C ASN A 189 -30.98 -18.73 -5.69
N GLN A 190 -31.02 -18.95 -4.38
CA GLN A 190 -32.16 -18.58 -3.52
C GLN A 190 -32.14 -17.07 -3.19
N SER A 191 -30.99 -16.41 -3.18
CA SER A 191 -30.86 -15.01 -2.85
C SER A 191 -31.02 -14.05 -4.04
N VAL A 192 -30.97 -14.56 -5.28
CA VAL A 192 -31.20 -13.75 -6.49
C VAL A 192 -32.70 -13.67 -6.74
N PRO A 193 -33.34 -12.47 -6.73
CA PRO A 193 -34.71 -12.28 -7.09
C PRO A 193 -34.98 -12.86 -8.49
N SER A 194 -36.13 -13.50 -8.66
CA SER A 194 -36.55 -14.22 -9.90
C SER A 194 -36.61 -13.33 -11.16
N ASP A 195 -36.54 -12.02 -10.99
CA ASP A 195 -36.70 -11.03 -12.04
C ASP A 195 -35.39 -10.68 -12.79
N GLU A 196 -34.24 -11.13 -12.28
CA GLU A 196 -32.92 -10.85 -12.87
C GLU A 196 -32.24 -12.12 -13.42
N LYS A 197 -33.01 -13.01 -14.04
CA LYS A 197 -32.43 -14.12 -14.78
C LYS A 197 -31.82 -13.59 -16.07
N PRO A 198 -30.49 -13.73 -16.32
CA PRO A 198 -29.91 -13.30 -17.58
C PRO A 198 -30.60 -13.99 -18.73
N GLY A 199 -31.32 -13.21 -19.52
CA GLY A 199 -32.09 -13.68 -20.67
C GLY A 199 -31.14 -14.42 -21.63
N GLY A 200 -31.55 -15.62 -21.99
CA GLY A 200 -30.86 -16.44 -22.97
C GLY A 200 -30.59 -15.64 -24.24
N THR A 201 -29.40 -15.73 -24.74
CA THR A 201 -28.98 -15.31 -26.07
C THR A 201 -30.03 -15.73 -27.09
N LYS A 202 -30.80 -14.76 -27.58
CA LYS A 202 -31.60 -14.98 -28.78
C LYS A 202 -30.61 -15.07 -29.95
N ASP A 203 -30.50 -16.27 -30.46
CA ASP A 203 -29.94 -16.55 -31.77
C ASP A 203 -30.67 -15.68 -32.81
N SER A 204 -30.01 -14.70 -33.37
CA SER A 204 -30.48 -13.98 -34.54
C SER A 204 -29.83 -14.60 -35.78
N THR A 205 -30.38 -15.77 -36.13
CA THR A 205 -30.30 -16.31 -37.49
C THR A 205 -31.38 -15.65 -38.33
N GLY A 206 -31.01 -15.02 -39.39
CA GLY A 206 -31.85 -14.92 -40.57
C GLY A 206 -32.27 -13.53 -41.03
N GLY A 207 -31.89 -13.23 -42.23
CA GLY A 207 -32.59 -12.27 -43.05
C GLY A 207 -31.71 -11.26 -43.78
N GLY A 208 -31.30 -11.66 -44.92
CA GLY A 208 -30.78 -11.00 -46.04
C GLY A 208 -31.63 -9.84 -46.57
N PHE A 209 -30.94 -8.87 -47.02
CA PHE A 209 -31.08 -8.18 -48.33
C PHE A 209 -29.88 -7.23 -48.45
#